data_180a8a6f4d41528f1d6738cb5fcd566f
#
_entry.id   180a8a6f4d41528f1d6738cb5fcd566f
#
_cell.length_a   1.000
_cell.length_b   1.000
_cell.length_c   1.000
_cell.angle_alpha   90.00
_cell.angle_beta   90.00
_cell.angle_gamma   90.00
#
_symmetry.space_group_name_H-M   'P 1'
#
loop_
_entity.id
_entity.type
_entity.pdbx_description
1 polymer ?
#
loop_
_entity_poly.entity_id
_entity_poly.type
_entity_poly.pdbx_seq_one_letter_code
_entity_poly.pdbx_strand_id
1 'polypeptide(L)'
;MGKTVTYQRPDGGSVNAYLAEPAGTAGAPAVVVIQEWWGLNDQIRGVADRFAQAGYRALVPDLYRGRSTLDAEEAHHLMTNLNFGDAAGQDIAGAVAHLKGSGSAKVGVTGFCMGGALTTLSAVHVPAMDAGVIWYGYPPLEYVDAGRIKAPLMGHWAIHDAPFPIAGVDALEAKLKAAGVKFEFFRYDAQHAFFNETQVGEKKLLPVLEYNPALAAQAWQRTVEFFGRTLR
;
A
#
# COMPACT_ATOMS: atom_id res chain seq x y z
N MET A 1 -4.90 5.25 18.96
CA MET A 1 -4.50 3.83 18.80
C MET A 1 -5.63 3.05 18.16
N GLY A 2 -5.32 2.27 17.16
CA GLY A 2 -6.29 1.41 16.50
C GLY A 2 -6.59 0.13 17.30
N LYS A 3 -7.41 -0.73 16.72
CA LYS A 3 -7.87 -2.00 17.31
C LYS A 3 -7.69 -3.14 16.31
N THR A 4 -7.57 -4.37 16.80
CA THR A 4 -7.64 -5.56 15.95
C THR A 4 -9.11 -5.81 15.58
N VAL A 5 -9.34 -6.04 14.30
CA VAL A 5 -10.65 -6.44 13.74
C VAL A 5 -10.47 -7.67 12.85
N THR A 6 -11.55 -8.35 12.56
CA THR A 6 -11.58 -9.45 11.58
C THR A 6 -12.61 -9.12 10.51
N TYR A 7 -12.28 -9.37 9.25
CA TYR A 7 -13.20 -9.19 8.12
C TYR A 7 -13.23 -10.44 7.23
N GLN A 8 -14.25 -10.53 6.38
CA GLN A 8 -14.44 -11.65 5.46
C GLN A 8 -13.82 -11.34 4.09
N ARG A 9 -13.15 -12.34 3.52
CA ARG A 9 -12.72 -12.37 2.12
C ARG A 9 -13.91 -12.71 1.21
N PRO A 10 -13.86 -12.41 -0.09
CA PRO A 10 -14.89 -12.84 -1.05
C PRO A 10 -15.12 -14.35 -1.08
N ASP A 11 -14.08 -15.16 -0.86
CA ASP A 11 -14.16 -16.64 -0.79
C ASP A 11 -14.73 -17.19 0.52
N GLY A 12 -15.07 -16.33 1.48
CA GLY A 12 -15.60 -16.69 2.80
C GLY A 12 -14.52 -16.92 3.88
N GLY A 13 -13.25 -16.84 3.53
CA GLY A 13 -12.16 -16.87 4.50
C GLY A 13 -12.12 -15.61 5.37
N SER A 14 -11.52 -15.70 6.55
CA SER A 14 -11.38 -14.57 7.48
C SER A 14 -9.95 -14.03 7.51
N VAL A 15 -9.81 -12.72 7.65
CA VAL A 15 -8.52 -12.03 7.79
C VAL A 15 -8.55 -11.13 9.00
N ASN A 16 -7.52 -11.22 9.86
CA ASN A 16 -7.29 -10.25 10.92
C ASN A 16 -6.66 -8.99 10.34
N ALA A 17 -6.95 -7.85 10.94
CA ALA A 17 -6.42 -6.56 10.50
C ALA A 17 -6.28 -5.61 11.68
N TYR A 18 -5.42 -4.61 11.52
CA TYR A 18 -5.38 -3.44 12.39
C TYR A 18 -6.23 -2.33 11.78
N LEU A 19 -7.19 -1.80 12.54
CA LEU A 19 -8.05 -0.68 12.13
C LEU A 19 -7.80 0.53 13.01
N ALA A 20 -7.38 1.64 12.41
CA ALA A 20 -7.31 2.96 13.01
C ALA A 20 -8.43 3.84 12.45
N GLU A 21 -9.13 4.56 13.33
CA GLU A 21 -10.27 5.40 12.95
C GLU A 21 -10.11 6.81 13.53
N PRO A 22 -10.48 7.85 12.74
CA PRO A 22 -10.49 9.22 13.26
C PRO A 22 -11.56 9.38 14.33
N ALA A 23 -11.33 10.25 15.30
CA ALA A 23 -12.31 10.52 16.35
C ALA A 23 -13.59 11.16 15.77
N GLY A 24 -14.76 10.60 16.07
CA GLY A 24 -16.07 11.22 15.85
C GLY A 24 -16.58 11.28 14.41
N THR A 25 -15.98 10.55 13.45
CA THR A 25 -16.37 10.62 12.03
C THR A 25 -16.96 9.30 11.54
N ALA A 26 -18.25 9.08 11.82
CA ALA A 26 -19.01 8.04 11.12
C ALA A 26 -19.03 8.37 9.61
N GLY A 27 -18.67 7.39 8.77
CA GLY A 27 -18.68 7.57 7.31
C GLY A 27 -17.44 8.26 6.70
N ALA A 28 -16.37 8.45 7.46
CA ALA A 28 -15.11 8.97 6.91
C ALA A 28 -14.62 8.10 5.72
N PRO A 29 -13.99 8.70 4.70
CA PRO A 29 -13.35 7.93 3.63
C PRO A 29 -12.30 7.00 4.23
N ALA A 30 -12.01 5.89 3.54
CA ALA A 30 -11.11 4.89 4.09
C ALA A 30 -9.94 4.58 3.17
N VAL A 31 -8.88 4.03 3.77
CA VAL A 31 -7.67 3.58 3.07
C VAL A 31 -7.28 2.19 3.59
N VAL A 32 -7.13 1.24 2.68
CA VAL A 32 -6.43 -0.02 2.97
C VAL A 32 -4.94 0.26 2.86
N VAL A 33 -4.18 -0.04 3.92
CA VAL A 33 -2.73 0.18 4.00
C VAL A 33 -2.03 -1.17 3.96
N ILE A 34 -1.21 -1.41 2.94
CA ILE A 34 -0.57 -2.70 2.74
C ILE A 34 0.88 -2.65 3.24
N GLN A 35 1.22 -3.63 4.05
CA GLN A 35 2.52 -3.81 4.68
C GLN A 35 3.68 -3.96 3.68
N GLU A 36 4.88 -3.68 4.15
CA GLU A 36 6.11 -4.16 3.51
C GLU A 36 6.29 -5.67 3.74
N TRP A 37 7.33 -6.26 3.21
CA TRP A 37 7.62 -7.70 3.36
C TRP A 37 7.90 -8.15 4.80
N TRP A 38 8.03 -7.21 5.75
CA TRP A 38 8.25 -7.46 7.17
C TRP A 38 7.01 -7.95 7.92
N GLY A 39 5.83 -7.87 7.34
CA GLY A 39 4.56 -8.21 7.99
C GLY A 39 3.87 -7.01 8.65
N LEU A 40 2.77 -7.29 9.34
CA LEU A 40 2.00 -6.30 10.08
C LEU A 40 2.72 -5.96 11.40
N ASN A 41 3.70 -5.08 11.34
CA ASN A 41 4.51 -4.61 12.47
C ASN A 41 4.07 -3.21 12.98
N ASP A 42 4.76 -2.68 13.98
CA ASP A 42 4.40 -1.39 14.58
C ASP A 42 4.63 -0.20 13.62
N GLN A 43 5.59 -0.30 12.71
CA GLN A 43 5.83 0.73 11.70
C GLN A 43 4.60 0.92 10.82
N ILE A 44 4.04 -0.15 10.24
CA ILE A 44 2.87 -0.05 9.36
C ILE A 44 1.57 0.28 10.13
N ARG A 45 1.45 -0.13 11.41
CA ARG A 45 0.39 0.35 12.30
C ARG A 45 0.48 1.85 12.51
N GLY A 46 1.70 2.38 12.69
CA GLY A 46 1.95 3.82 12.79
C GLY A 46 1.52 4.59 11.55
N VAL A 47 1.70 4.01 10.35
CA VAL A 47 1.20 4.59 9.10
C VAL A 47 -0.34 4.67 9.11
N ALA A 48 -1.03 3.61 9.53
CA ALA A 48 -2.48 3.63 9.66
C ALA A 48 -2.97 4.67 10.68
N ASP A 49 -2.29 4.81 11.82
CA ASP A 49 -2.60 5.84 12.82
C ASP A 49 -2.41 7.26 12.24
N ARG A 50 -1.40 7.47 11.38
CA ARG A 50 -1.21 8.76 10.66
C ARG A 50 -2.35 9.05 9.68
N PHE A 51 -2.87 8.04 8.97
CA PHE A 51 -4.06 8.19 8.13
C PHE A 51 -5.30 8.54 8.96
N ALA A 52 -5.47 7.92 10.13
CA ALA A 52 -6.55 8.26 11.05
C ALA A 52 -6.47 9.72 11.53
N GLN A 53 -5.27 10.21 11.86
CA GLN A 53 -5.03 11.62 12.19
C GLN A 53 -5.33 12.56 11.01
N ALA A 54 -5.13 12.09 9.76
CA ALA A 54 -5.48 12.83 8.55
C ALA A 54 -6.98 12.75 8.18
N GLY A 55 -7.80 12.06 8.98
CA GLY A 55 -9.25 11.96 8.82
C GLY A 55 -9.74 10.81 7.96
N TYR A 56 -8.95 9.76 7.79
CA TYR A 56 -9.30 8.53 7.09
C TYR A 56 -9.45 7.35 8.05
N ARG A 57 -10.39 6.47 7.82
CA ARG A 57 -10.37 5.14 8.41
C ARG A 57 -9.28 4.32 7.72
N ALA A 58 -8.34 3.75 8.47
CA ALA A 58 -7.20 3.05 7.89
C ALA A 58 -7.17 1.61 8.36
N LEU A 59 -7.19 0.64 7.45
CA LEU A 59 -7.19 -0.79 7.73
C LEU A 59 -5.94 -1.44 7.14
N VAL A 60 -5.16 -2.12 7.99
CA VAL A 60 -3.97 -2.90 7.59
C VAL A 60 -4.32 -4.39 7.64
N PRO A 61 -4.51 -5.07 6.49
CA PRO A 61 -4.67 -6.51 6.47
C PRO A 61 -3.43 -7.23 6.99
N ASP A 62 -3.62 -8.29 7.76
CA ASP A 62 -2.53 -9.19 8.14
C ASP A 62 -2.34 -10.27 7.06
N LEU A 63 -1.51 -9.95 6.06
CA LEU A 63 -1.28 -10.85 4.93
C LEU A 63 -0.49 -12.11 5.29
N TYR A 64 0.24 -12.09 6.41
CA TYR A 64 1.05 -13.23 6.87
C TYR A 64 0.41 -14.01 8.02
N ARG A 65 -0.86 -13.73 8.32
CA ARG A 65 -1.66 -14.50 9.31
C ARG A 65 -1.01 -14.60 10.68
N GLY A 66 -0.63 -13.45 11.23
CA GLY A 66 -0.03 -13.31 12.56
C GLY A 66 1.49 -13.33 12.59
N ARG A 67 2.15 -13.48 11.43
CA ARG A 67 3.62 -13.48 11.35
C ARG A 67 4.17 -12.12 10.98
N SER A 68 5.28 -11.74 11.59
CA SER A 68 6.10 -10.59 11.23
C SER A 68 7.54 -10.85 11.64
N THR A 69 8.50 -10.27 10.95
CA THR A 69 9.92 -10.50 11.22
C THR A 69 10.74 -9.24 10.93
N LEU A 70 11.95 -9.18 11.49
CA LEU A 70 12.99 -8.21 11.13
C LEU A 70 14.20 -8.91 10.48
N ASP A 71 14.14 -10.22 10.33
CA ASP A 71 15.14 -11.01 9.61
C ASP A 71 14.81 -11.03 8.11
N ALA A 72 15.78 -10.70 7.28
CA ALA A 72 15.58 -10.55 5.83
C ALA A 72 15.36 -11.90 5.12
N GLU A 73 15.97 -12.97 5.60
CA GLU A 73 15.80 -14.30 5.02
C GLU A 73 14.38 -14.82 5.31
N GLU A 74 13.91 -14.66 6.56
CA GLU A 74 12.53 -15.00 6.91
C GLU A 74 11.52 -14.12 6.18
N ALA A 75 11.77 -12.82 6.04
CA ALA A 75 10.90 -11.92 5.28
C ALA A 75 10.79 -12.33 3.81
N HIS A 76 11.93 -12.71 3.20
CA HIS A 76 11.96 -13.23 1.84
C HIS A 76 11.14 -14.53 1.72
N HIS A 77 11.28 -15.45 2.67
CA HIS A 77 10.51 -16.68 2.72
C HIS A 77 8.99 -16.41 2.86
N LEU A 78 8.59 -15.50 3.75
CA LEU A 78 7.18 -15.10 3.90
C LEU A 78 6.60 -14.50 2.63
N MET A 79 7.34 -13.60 1.98
CA MET A 79 6.92 -12.93 0.76
C MET A 79 6.80 -13.91 -0.42
N THR A 80 7.77 -14.83 -0.60
CA THR A 80 7.77 -15.78 -1.71
C THR A 80 6.68 -16.86 -1.58
N ASN A 81 6.21 -17.13 -0.36
CA ASN A 81 5.08 -18.03 -0.11
C ASN A 81 3.72 -17.31 -0.17
N LEU A 82 3.68 -15.99 -0.28
CA LEU A 82 2.43 -15.25 -0.45
C LEU A 82 1.96 -15.36 -1.91
N ASN A 83 0.73 -15.83 -2.10
CA ASN A 83 0.08 -15.73 -3.41
C ASN A 83 -0.41 -14.29 -3.63
N PHE A 84 0.29 -13.52 -4.46
CA PHE A 84 -0.01 -12.11 -4.71
C PHE A 84 -1.37 -11.90 -5.39
N GLY A 85 -1.76 -12.82 -6.27
CA GLY A 85 -3.09 -12.76 -6.92
C GLY A 85 -4.22 -12.98 -5.92
N ASP A 86 -4.05 -13.95 -5.01
CA ASP A 86 -5.00 -14.22 -3.92
C ASP A 86 -5.01 -13.05 -2.90
N ALA A 87 -3.84 -12.55 -2.50
CA ALA A 87 -3.75 -11.41 -1.60
C ALA A 87 -4.48 -10.17 -2.17
N ALA A 88 -4.28 -9.84 -3.45
CA ALA A 88 -4.98 -8.73 -4.09
C ALA A 88 -6.49 -9.01 -4.27
N GLY A 89 -6.83 -10.16 -4.86
CA GLY A 89 -8.21 -10.49 -5.24
C GLY A 89 -9.11 -10.96 -4.10
N GLN A 90 -8.55 -11.37 -2.98
CA GLN A 90 -9.28 -11.87 -1.82
C GLN A 90 -9.04 -11.02 -0.57
N ASP A 91 -7.80 -10.92 -0.08
CA ASP A 91 -7.52 -10.21 1.18
C ASP A 91 -7.83 -8.71 1.05
N ILE A 92 -7.26 -8.05 0.02
CA ILE A 92 -7.43 -6.61 -0.17
C ILE A 92 -8.84 -6.30 -0.67
N ALA A 93 -9.41 -7.14 -1.54
CA ALA A 93 -10.81 -7.00 -1.99
C ALA A 93 -11.78 -7.09 -0.81
N GLY A 94 -11.58 -8.04 0.11
CA GLY A 94 -12.35 -8.17 1.35
C GLY A 94 -12.20 -6.96 2.26
N ALA A 95 -10.98 -6.41 2.40
CA ALA A 95 -10.72 -5.20 3.18
C ALA A 95 -11.47 -3.98 2.61
N VAL A 96 -11.44 -3.79 1.29
CA VAL A 96 -12.20 -2.72 0.60
C VAL A 96 -13.71 -2.90 0.82
N ALA A 97 -14.23 -4.12 0.66
CA ALA A 97 -15.64 -4.42 0.87
C ALA A 97 -16.06 -4.19 2.32
N HIS A 98 -15.25 -4.60 3.30
CA HIS A 98 -15.48 -4.37 4.73
C HIS A 98 -15.57 -2.88 5.07
N LEU A 99 -14.64 -2.06 4.58
CA LEU A 99 -14.65 -0.62 4.82
C LEU A 99 -15.86 0.07 4.18
N LYS A 100 -16.23 -0.31 2.95
CA LYS A 100 -17.45 0.20 2.30
C LYS A 100 -18.72 -0.26 3.04
N GLY A 101 -18.81 -1.53 3.39
CA GLY A 101 -19.96 -2.08 4.12
C GLY A 101 -20.12 -1.53 5.53
N SER A 102 -19.04 -1.00 6.13
CA SER A 102 -19.05 -0.38 7.46
C SER A 102 -19.12 1.16 7.42
N GLY A 103 -19.50 1.75 6.26
CA GLY A 103 -19.90 3.15 6.16
C GLY A 103 -19.02 4.08 5.35
N SER A 104 -17.85 3.65 4.84
CA SER A 104 -17.01 4.50 3.99
C SER A 104 -17.52 4.45 2.54
N ALA A 105 -18.01 5.58 2.02
CA ALA A 105 -18.51 5.66 0.64
C ALA A 105 -17.40 5.39 -0.40
N LYS A 106 -16.17 5.83 -0.11
CA LYS A 106 -15.00 5.63 -0.96
C LYS A 106 -13.82 5.04 -0.19
N VAL A 107 -13.07 4.16 -0.85
CA VAL A 107 -11.95 3.42 -0.26
C VAL A 107 -10.76 3.46 -1.21
N GLY A 108 -9.66 4.05 -0.76
CA GLY A 108 -8.36 3.97 -1.42
C GLY A 108 -7.54 2.76 -0.97
N VAL A 109 -6.53 2.43 -1.73
CA VAL A 109 -5.52 1.41 -1.37
C VAL A 109 -4.15 2.05 -1.47
N THR A 110 -3.30 1.84 -0.48
CA THR A 110 -1.90 2.25 -0.51
C THR A 110 -1.01 1.14 0.04
N GLY A 111 0.20 1.05 -0.45
CA GLY A 111 1.12 0.03 0.04
C GLY A 111 2.57 0.35 -0.28
N PHE A 112 3.46 -0.24 0.50
CA PHE A 112 4.88 0.07 0.56
C PHE A 112 5.72 -1.15 0.15
N CYS A 113 6.72 -1.00 -0.71
CA CYS A 113 7.57 -2.10 -1.18
C CYS A 113 6.73 -3.23 -1.83
N MET A 114 6.72 -4.42 -1.26
CA MET A 114 5.81 -5.51 -1.61
C MET A 114 4.35 -5.01 -1.68
N GLY A 115 3.93 -4.19 -0.71
CA GLY A 115 2.60 -3.60 -0.68
C GLY A 115 2.33 -2.63 -1.83
N GLY A 116 3.35 -1.97 -2.38
CA GLY A 116 3.25 -1.17 -3.60
C GLY A 116 2.91 -2.02 -4.82
N ALA A 117 3.57 -3.17 -4.96
CA ALA A 117 3.24 -4.16 -5.98
C ALA A 117 1.79 -4.67 -5.84
N LEU A 118 1.37 -4.99 -4.61
CA LEU A 118 0.01 -5.41 -4.31
C LEU A 118 -1.03 -4.29 -4.55
N THR A 119 -0.69 -3.02 -4.34
CA THR A 119 -1.55 -1.88 -4.69
C THR A 119 -1.83 -1.84 -6.20
N THR A 120 -0.80 -2.04 -7.01
CA THR A 120 -0.95 -2.11 -8.48
C THR A 120 -1.82 -3.30 -8.91
N LEU A 121 -1.60 -4.49 -8.32
CA LEU A 121 -2.44 -5.67 -8.59
C LEU A 121 -3.88 -5.47 -8.09
N SER A 122 -4.07 -4.79 -6.96
CA SER A 122 -5.41 -4.44 -6.48
C SER A 122 -6.15 -3.53 -7.44
N ALA A 123 -5.48 -2.59 -8.10
CA ALA A 123 -6.09 -1.76 -9.13
C ALA A 123 -6.58 -2.58 -10.34
N VAL A 124 -5.93 -3.72 -10.63
CA VAL A 124 -6.36 -4.67 -11.69
C VAL A 124 -7.52 -5.56 -11.23
N HIS A 125 -7.49 -6.04 -9.98
CA HIS A 125 -8.38 -7.12 -9.50
C HIS A 125 -9.53 -6.63 -8.62
N VAL A 126 -9.48 -5.40 -8.08
CA VAL A 126 -10.48 -4.86 -7.14
C VAL A 126 -11.19 -3.65 -7.76
N PRO A 127 -12.20 -3.85 -8.62
CA PRO A 127 -12.88 -2.74 -9.29
C PRO A 127 -13.63 -1.80 -8.33
N ALA A 128 -13.86 -2.23 -7.09
CA ALA A 128 -14.46 -1.42 -6.04
C ALA A 128 -13.48 -0.42 -5.37
N MET A 129 -12.20 -0.48 -5.68
CA MET A 129 -11.19 0.47 -5.23
C MET A 129 -11.37 1.82 -5.94
N ASP A 130 -11.38 2.92 -5.19
CA ASP A 130 -11.64 4.26 -5.74
C ASP A 130 -10.36 5.04 -6.09
N ALA A 131 -9.22 4.74 -5.48
CA ALA A 131 -7.92 5.36 -5.76
C ALA A 131 -6.77 4.48 -5.26
N GLY A 132 -5.57 4.60 -5.84
CA GLY A 132 -4.38 3.87 -5.39
C GLY A 132 -3.15 4.75 -5.23
N VAL A 133 -2.36 4.51 -4.17
CA VAL A 133 -1.04 5.15 -3.99
C VAL A 133 0.03 4.08 -3.79
N ILE A 134 0.99 4.06 -4.70
CA ILE A 134 2.04 3.05 -4.80
C ILE A 134 3.33 3.64 -4.25
N TRP A 135 3.97 2.97 -3.29
CA TRP A 135 5.24 3.39 -2.75
C TRP A 135 6.33 2.38 -3.10
N TYR A 136 7.32 2.81 -3.87
CA TYR A 136 8.56 2.11 -4.21
C TYR A 136 8.41 0.57 -4.39
N GLY A 137 7.38 0.15 -5.14
CA GLY A 137 7.19 -1.27 -5.45
C GLY A 137 6.21 -1.48 -6.60
N TYR A 138 6.54 -2.38 -7.52
CA TYR A 138 5.68 -2.76 -8.64
C TYR A 138 5.76 -4.29 -8.88
N PRO A 139 4.68 -4.92 -9.37
CA PRO A 139 4.71 -6.35 -9.70
C PRO A 139 5.38 -6.58 -11.06
N PRO A 140 5.73 -7.83 -11.41
CA PRO A 140 6.07 -8.19 -12.78
C PRO A 140 4.97 -7.72 -13.73
N LEU A 141 5.35 -7.01 -14.82
CA LEU A 141 4.40 -6.26 -15.64
C LEU A 141 3.49 -7.14 -16.50
N GLU A 142 3.81 -8.42 -16.68
CA GLU A 142 2.92 -9.41 -17.29
C GLU A 142 1.62 -9.63 -16.51
N TYR A 143 1.62 -9.38 -15.19
CA TYR A 143 0.41 -9.46 -14.35
C TYR A 143 -0.40 -8.17 -14.29
N VAL A 144 0.08 -7.08 -14.92
CA VAL A 144 -0.62 -5.79 -14.93
C VAL A 144 -1.48 -5.67 -16.18
N ASP A 145 -2.72 -6.13 -16.14
CA ASP A 145 -3.70 -5.79 -17.18
C ASP A 145 -4.21 -4.36 -16.97
N ALA A 146 -3.50 -3.39 -17.54
CA ALA A 146 -3.80 -1.98 -17.37
C ALA A 146 -5.18 -1.57 -17.93
N GLY A 147 -5.74 -2.33 -18.88
CA GLY A 147 -7.09 -2.09 -19.41
C GLY A 147 -8.21 -2.30 -18.37
N ARG A 148 -7.93 -3.06 -17.32
CA ARG A 148 -8.86 -3.28 -16.20
C ARG A 148 -8.81 -2.20 -15.13
N ILE A 149 -7.76 -1.38 -15.09
CA ILE A 149 -7.58 -0.34 -14.07
C ILE A 149 -8.53 0.83 -14.34
N LYS A 150 -9.41 1.12 -13.38
CA LYS A 150 -10.38 2.23 -13.45
C LYS A 150 -10.06 3.33 -12.44
N ALA A 151 -9.47 2.96 -11.30
CA ALA A 151 -9.10 3.90 -10.26
C ALA A 151 -7.89 4.75 -10.69
N PRO A 152 -7.86 6.06 -10.38
CA PRO A 152 -6.67 6.88 -10.55
C PRO A 152 -5.56 6.39 -9.61
N LEU A 153 -4.31 6.48 -10.08
CA LEU A 153 -3.14 6.03 -9.35
C LEU A 153 -2.18 7.19 -9.07
N MET A 154 -1.48 7.12 -7.94
CA MET A 154 -0.29 7.91 -7.67
C MET A 154 0.88 6.96 -7.38
N GLY A 155 2.10 7.34 -7.75
CA GLY A 155 3.29 6.55 -7.45
C GLY A 155 4.43 7.41 -6.90
N HIS A 156 5.08 6.93 -5.84
CA HIS A 156 6.26 7.50 -5.23
C HIS A 156 7.45 6.57 -5.45
N TRP A 157 8.42 6.99 -6.26
CA TRP A 157 9.51 6.15 -6.76
C TRP A 157 10.86 6.70 -6.37
N ALA A 158 11.73 5.85 -5.84
CA ALA A 158 13.12 6.19 -5.55
C ALA A 158 13.98 5.93 -6.80
N ILE A 159 14.83 6.90 -7.20
CA ILE A 159 15.64 6.73 -8.43
C ILE A 159 16.86 5.81 -8.23
N HIS A 160 17.26 5.58 -6.97
CA HIS A 160 18.34 4.69 -6.60
C HIS A 160 17.85 3.38 -5.99
N ASP A 161 16.62 2.98 -6.33
CA ASP A 161 16.00 1.76 -5.82
C ASP A 161 16.61 0.51 -6.47
N ALA A 162 17.34 -0.29 -5.68
CA ALA A 162 17.94 -1.53 -6.19
C ALA A 162 16.92 -2.68 -6.29
N PRO A 163 16.02 -2.91 -5.31
CA PRO A 163 14.94 -3.89 -5.41
C PRO A 163 13.94 -3.63 -6.53
N PHE A 164 13.62 -2.36 -6.81
CA PHE A 164 12.65 -1.96 -7.84
C PHE A 164 13.25 -0.89 -8.77
N PRO A 165 14.13 -1.30 -9.71
CA PRO A 165 14.85 -0.37 -10.58
C PRO A 165 13.92 0.57 -11.36
N ILE A 166 14.34 1.83 -11.51
CA ILE A 166 13.53 2.89 -12.14
C ILE A 166 13.11 2.56 -13.58
N ALA A 167 13.87 1.75 -14.30
CA ALA A 167 13.52 1.30 -15.64
C ALA A 167 12.19 0.49 -15.66
N GLY A 168 11.91 -0.28 -14.60
CA GLY A 168 10.62 -0.97 -14.45
C GLY A 168 9.46 -0.01 -14.16
N VAL A 169 9.73 1.09 -13.45
CA VAL A 169 8.76 2.18 -13.25
C VAL A 169 8.44 2.86 -14.57
N ASP A 170 9.45 3.14 -15.40
CA ASP A 170 9.26 3.75 -16.72
C ASP A 170 8.43 2.84 -17.64
N ALA A 171 8.66 1.53 -17.59
CA ALA A 171 7.87 0.55 -18.33
C ALA A 171 6.41 0.45 -17.82
N LEU A 172 6.20 0.49 -16.49
CA LEU A 172 4.86 0.56 -15.90
C LEU A 172 4.13 1.83 -16.33
N GLU A 173 4.80 2.98 -16.27
CA GLU A 173 4.26 4.27 -16.70
C GLU A 173 3.82 4.23 -18.17
N ALA A 174 4.65 3.69 -19.05
CA ALA A 174 4.33 3.53 -20.47
C ALA A 174 3.10 2.63 -20.67
N LYS A 175 3.00 1.52 -19.91
CA LYS A 175 1.86 0.60 -19.97
C LYS A 175 0.56 1.25 -19.50
N LEU A 176 0.58 1.99 -18.41
CA LEU A 176 -0.58 2.72 -17.89
C LEU A 176 -1.04 3.82 -18.88
N LYS A 177 -0.08 4.57 -19.43
CA LYS A 177 -0.35 5.61 -20.43
C LYS A 177 -1.00 5.04 -21.68
N ALA A 178 -0.49 3.92 -22.19
CA ALA A 178 -1.05 3.25 -23.38
C ALA A 178 -2.50 2.77 -23.16
N ALA A 179 -2.85 2.42 -21.93
CA ALA A 179 -4.21 2.00 -21.54
C ALA A 179 -5.14 3.17 -21.15
N GLY A 180 -4.65 4.42 -21.16
CA GLY A 180 -5.43 5.60 -20.79
C GLY A 180 -5.74 5.70 -19.29
N VAL A 181 -4.99 5.01 -18.42
CA VAL A 181 -5.13 5.10 -16.97
C VAL A 181 -4.72 6.49 -16.50
N LYS A 182 -5.47 7.09 -15.58
CA LYS A 182 -5.10 8.35 -14.92
C LYS A 182 -4.06 8.06 -13.83
N PHE A 183 -2.89 8.68 -13.89
CA PHE A 183 -1.86 8.52 -12.86
C PHE A 183 -1.00 9.76 -12.70
N GLU A 184 -0.36 9.87 -11.51
CA GLU A 184 0.62 10.90 -11.13
C GLU A 184 1.84 10.18 -10.54
N PHE A 185 2.99 10.15 -11.25
CA PHE A 185 4.22 9.51 -10.79
C PHE A 185 5.27 10.54 -10.40
N PHE A 186 5.82 10.39 -9.19
CA PHE A 186 6.86 11.24 -8.63
C PHE A 186 8.13 10.44 -8.39
N ARG A 187 9.25 10.96 -8.87
CA ARG A 187 10.58 10.38 -8.71
C ARG A 187 11.35 11.20 -7.68
N TYR A 188 12.02 10.51 -6.76
CA TYR A 188 12.76 11.11 -5.64
C TYR A 188 14.22 10.66 -5.69
N ASP A 189 15.13 11.58 -5.39
CA ASP A 189 16.55 11.27 -5.21
C ASP A 189 16.75 10.56 -3.86
N ALA A 190 16.40 9.28 -3.84
CA ALA A 190 16.30 8.45 -2.63
C ALA A 190 16.65 6.99 -2.93
N GLN A 191 16.93 6.25 -1.86
CA GLN A 191 17.06 4.80 -1.83
C GLN A 191 15.69 4.13 -1.57
N HIS A 192 15.65 2.78 -1.65
CA HIS A 192 14.47 2.01 -1.29
C HIS A 192 14.02 2.29 0.14
N ALA A 193 12.71 2.20 0.40
CA ALA A 193 12.08 2.43 1.72
C ALA A 193 12.30 3.85 2.29
N PHE A 194 12.46 4.89 1.45
CA PHE A 194 12.71 6.27 1.91
C PHE A 194 11.60 6.85 2.82
N PHE A 195 10.45 6.22 2.88
CA PHE A 195 9.36 6.60 3.79
C PHE A 195 9.43 5.87 5.14
N ASN A 196 10.16 4.76 5.25
CA ASN A 196 10.18 3.92 6.46
C ASN A 196 11.15 4.50 7.50
N GLU A 197 10.63 5.16 8.53
CA GLU A 197 11.37 5.84 9.59
C GLU A 197 12.24 4.91 10.46
N THR A 198 12.06 3.60 10.36
CA THR A 198 12.92 2.64 11.09
C THR A 198 14.25 2.39 10.38
N GLN A 199 14.39 2.78 9.10
CA GLN A 199 15.56 2.50 8.27
C GLN A 199 16.59 3.64 8.34
N VAL A 200 17.19 3.85 9.54
CA VAL A 200 18.15 4.94 9.81
C VAL A 200 19.45 4.44 10.43
N GLY A 201 20.58 4.93 9.94
CA GLY A 201 21.92 4.67 10.52
C GLY A 201 22.19 3.17 10.68
N GLU A 202 22.62 2.77 11.87
CA GLU A 202 22.91 1.38 12.22
C GLU A 202 21.65 0.50 12.40
N LYS A 203 20.48 1.11 12.46
CA LYS A 203 19.20 0.41 12.58
C LYS A 203 18.63 -0.08 11.24
N LYS A 204 19.28 0.26 10.12
CA LYS A 204 18.88 -0.23 8.80
C LYS A 204 18.96 -1.76 8.76
N LEU A 205 17.85 -2.40 8.37
CA LEU A 205 17.80 -3.85 8.26
C LEU A 205 18.60 -4.38 7.06
N LEU A 206 18.73 -3.57 6.01
CA LEU A 206 19.53 -3.86 4.82
C LEU A 206 20.24 -2.58 4.33
N PRO A 207 21.45 -2.69 3.74
CA PRO A 207 22.21 -1.52 3.25
C PRO A 207 21.48 -0.67 2.21
N VAL A 208 20.57 -1.30 1.42
CA VAL A 208 19.82 -0.64 0.35
C VAL A 208 18.59 0.13 0.85
N LEU A 209 18.26 0.03 2.14
CA LEU A 209 17.12 0.73 2.75
C LEU A 209 17.62 2.04 3.38
N GLU A 210 16.90 3.14 3.15
CA GLU A 210 17.29 4.41 3.77
C GLU A 210 16.11 5.38 3.89
N TYR A 211 15.78 5.74 5.13
CA TYR A 211 14.78 6.77 5.41
C TYR A 211 15.29 8.15 5.04
N ASN A 212 14.47 8.90 4.32
CA ASN A 212 14.72 10.32 4.05
C ASN A 212 13.54 11.16 4.57
N PRO A 213 13.68 11.84 5.72
CA PRO A 213 12.56 12.54 6.36
C PRO A 213 11.95 13.65 5.51
N ALA A 214 12.75 14.39 4.75
CA ALA A 214 12.28 15.49 3.92
C ALA A 214 11.46 14.96 2.73
N LEU A 215 11.98 13.95 2.03
CA LEU A 215 11.28 13.33 0.91
C LEU A 215 10.06 12.54 1.36
N ALA A 216 10.14 11.86 2.52
CA ALA A 216 9.00 11.19 3.13
C ALA A 216 7.86 12.16 3.46
N ALA A 217 8.17 13.31 4.05
CA ALA A 217 7.17 14.35 4.35
C ALA A 217 6.53 14.90 3.08
N GLN A 218 7.32 15.17 2.04
CA GLN A 218 6.82 15.66 0.76
C GLN A 218 5.88 14.63 0.08
N ALA A 219 6.30 13.36 0.03
CA ALA A 219 5.50 12.28 -0.56
C ALA A 219 4.22 12.02 0.23
N TRP A 220 4.28 12.10 1.57
CA TRP A 220 3.11 12.00 2.43
C TRP A 220 2.09 13.11 2.16
N GLN A 221 2.54 14.36 2.07
CA GLN A 221 1.67 15.48 1.74
C GLN A 221 0.94 15.25 0.41
N ARG A 222 1.67 14.86 -0.65
CA ARG A 222 1.10 14.52 -1.95
C ARG A 222 0.05 13.41 -1.87
N THR A 223 0.32 12.37 -1.07
CA THR A 223 -0.61 11.27 -0.83
C THR A 223 -1.91 11.74 -0.19
N VAL A 224 -1.82 12.55 0.88
CA VAL A 224 -3.02 13.08 1.57
C VAL A 224 -3.82 14.01 0.66
N GLU A 225 -3.16 14.86 -0.12
CA GLU A 225 -3.79 15.72 -1.12
C GLU A 225 -4.48 14.91 -2.21
N PHE A 226 -3.83 13.87 -2.74
CA PHE A 226 -4.41 12.98 -3.75
C PHE A 226 -5.66 12.25 -3.23
N PHE A 227 -5.59 11.64 -2.05
CA PHE A 227 -6.75 11.03 -1.43
C PHE A 227 -7.83 12.06 -1.06
N GLY A 228 -7.45 13.28 -0.71
CA GLY A 228 -8.39 14.39 -0.51
C GLY A 228 -9.21 14.74 -1.75
N ARG A 229 -8.61 14.66 -2.95
CA ARG A 229 -9.28 14.92 -4.23
C ARG A 229 -10.10 13.73 -4.74
N THR A 230 -9.72 12.51 -4.38
CA THR A 230 -10.30 11.28 -4.97
C THR A 230 -11.30 10.57 -4.08
N LEU A 231 -11.16 10.71 -2.76
CA LEU A 231 -11.97 9.97 -1.77
C LEU A 231 -12.95 10.86 -0.98
N ARG A 232 -12.91 12.17 -1.13
CA ARG A 232 -13.84 13.11 -0.48
C ARG A 232 -14.83 13.73 -1.45
#